data_80434a29a54a15f8a5f497e6e6ce07dc
#
_entry.id   80434a29a54a15f8a5f497e6e6ce07dc
#
_cell.length_a   1.000
_cell.length_b   1.000
_cell.length_c   1.000
_cell.angle_alpha   90.00
_cell.angle_beta   90.00
_cell.angle_gamma   90.00
#
_symmetry.space_group_name_H-M   'P 1'
#
loop_
_entity.id
_entity.type
_entity.pdbx_description
1 polymer ?
#
loop_
_entity_poly.entity_id
_entity_poly.type
_entity_poly.pdbx_seq_one_letter_code
_entity_poly.pdbx_strand_id
1 'polypeptide(L)'
;MTNARPVTRPWLALAGLTLGVMVTNGFARFAYGLILPAMKSELDWSYAQAGWLNTANALGYVVGAVLTLLLIGRIAPARLFSFGLIATTASLLATGVEATMGWQTFRRIAAGVFGAMSFSTASVLTARLFPGDAKRNALAIAILFGTGGGLGIMLAGASLPLMLAAWGPSSWRFGWYIIGGLSVVAMPLG
;
A
#
# COMPACT_ATOMS: atom_id res chain seq x y z
N MET A 1 -8.69 26.05 -17.51
CA MET A 1 -7.41 25.36 -17.79
C MET A 1 -6.42 25.83 -16.73
N THR A 2 -6.23 25.05 -15.67
CA THR A 2 -5.29 25.39 -14.59
C THR A 2 -3.88 25.16 -15.12
N ASN A 3 -3.10 26.25 -15.25
CA ASN A 3 -1.66 26.21 -15.52
C ASN A 3 -0.95 25.45 -14.37
N ALA A 4 -0.95 24.13 -14.42
CA ALA A 4 -0.14 23.32 -13.54
C ALA A 4 1.33 23.58 -13.90
N ARG A 5 2.09 24.12 -12.94
CA ARG A 5 3.54 24.30 -13.11
C ARG A 5 4.17 22.96 -13.50
N PRO A 6 5.05 22.92 -14.51
CA PRO A 6 5.72 21.67 -14.88
C PRO A 6 6.52 21.13 -13.69
N VAL A 7 6.44 19.83 -13.48
CA VAL A 7 7.21 19.16 -12.43
C VAL A 7 8.69 19.26 -12.78
N THR A 8 9.48 19.85 -11.90
CA THR A 8 10.91 20.13 -12.17
C THR A 8 11.76 18.86 -12.31
N ARG A 9 11.37 17.77 -11.66
CA ARG A 9 12.07 16.47 -11.65
C ARG A 9 11.09 15.31 -11.82
N PRO A 10 10.53 15.09 -13.02
CA PRO A 10 9.43 14.13 -13.20
C PRO A 10 9.83 12.68 -12.92
N TRP A 11 11.08 12.29 -13.19
CA TRP A 11 11.56 10.94 -12.88
C TRP A 11 11.73 10.70 -11.36
N LEU A 12 12.12 11.71 -10.61
CA LEU A 12 12.20 11.60 -9.15
C LEU A 12 10.79 11.50 -8.53
N ALA A 13 9.86 12.32 -9.03
CA ALA A 13 8.46 12.22 -8.63
C ALA A 13 7.87 10.83 -8.98
N LEU A 14 8.18 10.29 -10.17
CA LEU A 14 7.77 8.94 -10.53
C LEU A 14 8.35 7.90 -9.57
N ALA A 15 9.62 8.00 -9.19
CA ALA A 15 10.22 7.09 -8.22
C ALA A 15 9.49 7.12 -6.88
N GLY A 16 9.18 8.31 -6.35
CA GLY A 16 8.41 8.46 -5.13
C GLY A 16 7.00 7.87 -5.22
N LEU A 17 6.28 8.14 -6.31
CA LEU A 17 4.95 7.56 -6.56
C LEU A 17 5.02 6.02 -6.66
N THR A 18 6.06 5.49 -7.29
CA THR A 18 6.31 4.04 -7.43
C THR A 18 6.55 3.39 -6.07
N LEU A 19 7.33 4.02 -5.19
CA LEU A 19 7.52 3.57 -3.81
C LEU A 19 6.21 3.61 -3.02
N GLY A 20 5.38 4.63 -3.21
CA GLY A 20 4.05 4.68 -2.61
C GLY A 20 3.15 3.51 -3.08
N VAL A 21 3.19 3.16 -4.36
CA VAL A 21 2.46 1.99 -4.89
C VAL A 21 3.04 0.68 -4.34
N MET A 22 4.35 0.59 -4.14
CA MET A 22 4.99 -0.56 -3.47
C MET A 22 4.40 -0.78 -2.07
N VAL A 23 4.23 0.28 -1.30
CA VAL A 23 3.64 0.22 0.04
C VAL A 23 2.16 -0.16 -0.02
N THR A 24 1.37 0.55 -0.82
CA THR A 24 -0.10 0.45 -0.78
C THR A 24 -0.64 -0.79 -1.49
N ASN A 25 0.04 -1.27 -2.51
CA ASN A 25 -0.33 -2.48 -3.24
C ASN A 25 0.56 -3.67 -2.83
N GLY A 26 1.88 -3.53 -2.90
CA GLY A 26 2.82 -4.60 -2.58
C GLY A 26 2.71 -5.06 -1.12
N PHE A 27 2.90 -4.15 -0.17
CA PHE A 27 2.91 -4.49 1.25
C PHE A 27 1.50 -4.62 1.83
N ALA A 28 0.67 -3.58 1.72
CA ALA A 28 -0.62 -3.55 2.39
C ALA A 28 -1.61 -4.64 1.91
N ARG A 29 -1.48 -5.06 0.67
CA ARG A 29 -2.38 -6.05 0.08
C ARG A 29 -1.80 -7.45 0.05
N PHE A 30 -0.57 -7.63 -0.45
CA PHE A 30 -0.01 -8.95 -0.72
C PHE A 30 0.78 -9.55 0.45
N ALA A 31 1.44 -8.75 1.28
CA ALA A 31 2.22 -9.28 2.40
C ALA A 31 1.36 -10.03 3.42
N TYR A 32 0.07 -9.67 3.56
CA TYR A 32 -0.84 -10.41 4.43
C TYR A 32 -0.90 -11.91 4.11
N GLY A 33 -0.98 -12.26 2.82
CA GLY A 33 -1.03 -13.66 2.40
C GLY A 33 0.20 -14.47 2.83
N LEU A 34 1.36 -13.81 2.94
CA LEU A 34 2.62 -14.43 3.37
C LEU A 34 2.70 -14.60 4.89
N ILE A 35 2.15 -13.65 5.65
CA ILE A 35 2.15 -13.67 7.12
C ILE A 35 0.96 -14.49 7.66
N LEU A 36 -0.12 -14.60 6.91
CA LEU A 36 -1.36 -15.26 7.32
C LEU A 36 -1.20 -16.66 7.90
N PRO A 37 -0.41 -17.60 7.31
CA PRO A 37 -0.24 -18.92 7.89
C PRO A 37 0.32 -18.89 9.31
N ALA A 38 1.29 -17.99 9.57
CA ALA A 38 1.88 -17.79 10.88
C ALA A 38 0.87 -17.22 11.89
N MET A 39 0.14 -16.16 11.49
CA MET A 39 -0.94 -15.59 12.32
C MET A 39 -2.02 -16.62 12.62
N LYS A 40 -2.47 -17.37 11.62
CA LYS A 40 -3.50 -18.40 11.79
C LYS A 40 -3.06 -19.47 12.79
N SER A 41 -1.81 -19.94 12.69
CA SER A 41 -1.27 -20.97 13.58
C SER A 41 -1.12 -20.48 15.01
N GLU A 42 -0.62 -19.26 15.23
CA GLU A 42 -0.41 -18.73 16.58
C GLU A 42 -1.70 -18.30 17.28
N LEU A 43 -2.64 -17.73 16.51
CA LEU A 43 -3.88 -17.16 17.06
C LEU A 43 -5.04 -18.15 17.01
N ASP A 44 -4.79 -19.39 16.61
CA ASP A 44 -5.78 -20.47 16.47
C ASP A 44 -7.02 -20.05 15.65
N TRP A 45 -6.78 -19.31 14.57
CA TRP A 45 -7.86 -18.84 13.71
C TRP A 45 -8.36 -19.94 12.77
N SER A 46 -9.67 -19.97 12.57
CA SER A 46 -10.26 -20.74 11.49
C SER A 46 -9.87 -20.16 10.11
N TYR A 47 -9.99 -20.96 9.06
CA TYR A 47 -9.82 -20.47 7.68
C TYR A 47 -10.83 -19.38 7.31
N ALA A 48 -12.04 -19.44 7.89
CA ALA A 48 -13.06 -18.40 7.67
C ALA A 48 -12.63 -17.07 8.27
N GLN A 49 -12.09 -17.05 9.49
CA GLN A 49 -11.58 -15.83 10.14
C GLN A 49 -10.39 -15.24 9.38
N ALA A 50 -9.45 -16.09 8.98
CA ALA A 50 -8.30 -15.69 8.20
C ALA A 50 -8.71 -15.11 6.82
N GLY A 51 -9.64 -15.76 6.11
CA GLY A 51 -10.19 -15.30 4.85
C GLY A 51 -10.99 -13.99 4.99
N TRP A 52 -11.74 -13.84 6.12
CA TRP A 52 -12.47 -12.61 6.40
C TRP A 52 -11.59 -11.37 6.38
N LEU A 53 -10.41 -11.43 6.98
CA LEU A 53 -9.49 -10.29 7.02
C LEU A 53 -9.03 -9.85 5.62
N ASN A 54 -8.89 -10.79 4.68
CA ASN A 54 -8.61 -10.45 3.29
C ASN A 54 -9.83 -9.81 2.61
N THR A 55 -11.02 -10.33 2.85
CA THR A 55 -12.28 -9.75 2.38
C THR A 55 -12.50 -8.35 2.95
N ALA A 56 -12.22 -8.14 4.23
CA ALA A 56 -12.31 -6.84 4.89
C ALA A 56 -11.39 -5.80 4.22
N ASN A 57 -10.17 -6.19 3.87
CA ASN A 57 -9.28 -5.31 3.11
C ASN A 57 -9.83 -4.99 1.71
N ALA A 58 -10.37 -5.98 1.00
CA ALA A 58 -10.94 -5.77 -0.32
C ALA A 58 -12.17 -4.85 -0.28
N LEU A 59 -13.06 -5.02 0.71
CA LEU A 59 -14.20 -4.12 0.93
C LEU A 59 -13.73 -2.69 1.25
N GLY A 60 -12.74 -2.56 2.13
CA GLY A 60 -12.09 -1.28 2.41
C GLY A 60 -11.54 -0.63 1.14
N TYR A 61 -10.92 -1.41 0.27
CA TYR A 61 -10.36 -0.91 -0.99
C TYR A 61 -11.46 -0.36 -1.92
N VAL A 62 -12.60 -1.05 -2.04
CA VAL A 62 -13.74 -0.55 -2.83
C VAL A 62 -14.26 0.77 -2.27
N VAL A 63 -14.46 0.83 -0.94
CA VAL A 63 -14.89 2.07 -0.25
C VAL A 63 -13.88 3.20 -0.49
N GLY A 64 -12.59 2.92 -0.34
CA GLY A 64 -11.53 3.90 -0.57
C GLY A 64 -11.47 4.42 -2.00
N ALA A 65 -11.69 3.56 -3.00
CA ALA A 65 -11.74 3.95 -4.39
C ALA A 65 -12.93 4.90 -4.67
N VAL A 66 -14.12 4.58 -4.14
CA VAL A 66 -15.31 5.45 -4.25
C VAL A 66 -15.07 6.79 -3.55
N LEU A 67 -14.55 6.78 -2.32
CA LEU A 67 -14.21 8.00 -1.60
C LEU A 67 -13.21 8.86 -2.36
N THR A 68 -12.20 8.25 -2.96
CA THR A 68 -11.22 8.97 -3.78
C THR A 68 -11.87 9.64 -4.98
N LEU A 69 -12.77 8.94 -5.67
CA LEU A 69 -13.52 9.49 -6.80
C LEU A 69 -14.34 10.73 -6.40
N LEU A 70 -14.97 10.70 -5.22
CA LEU A 70 -15.77 11.82 -4.70
C LEU A 70 -14.91 13.00 -4.23
N LEU A 71 -13.70 12.73 -3.75
CA LEU A 71 -12.81 13.73 -3.14
C LEU A 71 -11.85 14.39 -4.16
N ILE A 72 -11.50 13.70 -5.24
CA ILE A 72 -10.43 14.13 -6.16
C ILE A 72 -10.74 15.46 -6.89
N GLY A 73 -12.03 15.81 -6.98
CA GLY A 73 -12.45 17.12 -7.51
C GLY A 73 -12.37 18.28 -6.49
N ARG A 74 -12.23 17.96 -5.20
CA ARG A 74 -12.25 18.93 -4.09
C ARG A 74 -10.89 19.04 -3.39
N ILE A 75 -10.11 17.97 -3.38
CA ILE A 75 -8.82 17.87 -2.70
C ILE A 75 -7.74 17.58 -3.74
N ALA A 76 -6.61 18.28 -3.66
CA ALA A 76 -5.50 18.05 -4.56
C ALA A 76 -5.03 16.58 -4.53
N PRO A 77 -4.84 15.92 -5.68
CA PRO A 77 -4.42 14.51 -5.75
C PRO A 77 -3.17 14.19 -4.93
N ALA A 78 -2.20 15.11 -4.88
CA ALA A 78 -0.99 14.94 -4.08
C ALA A 78 -1.29 14.84 -2.57
N ARG A 79 -2.24 15.63 -2.05
CA ARG A 79 -2.66 15.55 -0.64
C ARG A 79 -3.35 14.23 -0.33
N LEU A 80 -4.22 13.77 -1.22
CA LEU A 80 -4.90 12.47 -1.09
C LEU A 80 -3.88 11.33 -1.14
N PHE A 81 -2.88 11.42 -2.03
CA PHE A 81 -1.80 10.45 -2.12
C PHE A 81 -1.02 10.36 -0.82
N SER A 82 -0.48 11.48 -0.33
CA SER A 82 0.33 11.51 0.89
C SER A 82 -0.46 11.08 2.12
N PHE A 83 -1.71 11.56 2.27
CA PHE A 83 -2.58 11.15 3.36
C PHE A 83 -2.87 9.64 3.32
N GLY A 84 -3.22 9.11 2.15
CA GLY A 84 -3.46 7.69 1.94
C GLY A 84 -2.22 6.85 2.27
N LEU A 85 -1.04 7.29 1.85
CA LEU A 85 0.22 6.60 2.11
C LEU A 85 0.56 6.57 3.61
N ILE A 86 0.47 7.72 4.29
CA ILE A 86 0.71 7.83 5.74
C ILE A 86 -0.27 6.95 6.52
N ALA A 87 -1.56 7.04 6.22
CA ALA A 87 -2.59 6.28 6.92
C ALA A 87 -2.49 4.77 6.66
N THR A 88 -2.09 4.37 5.43
CA THR A 88 -1.80 2.96 5.11
C THR A 88 -0.62 2.47 5.94
N THR A 89 0.49 3.20 5.97
CA THR A 89 1.68 2.84 6.75
C THR A 89 1.37 2.72 8.24
N ALA A 90 0.63 3.68 8.80
CA ALA A 90 0.15 3.61 10.19
C ALA A 90 -0.71 2.37 10.44
N SER A 91 -1.57 1.99 9.48
CA SER A 91 -2.40 0.79 9.56
C SER A 91 -1.55 -0.49 9.56
N LEU A 92 -0.48 -0.55 8.74
CA LEU A 92 0.45 -1.69 8.71
C LEU A 92 1.18 -1.85 10.05
N LEU A 93 1.76 -0.78 10.58
CA LEU A 93 2.44 -0.80 11.89
C LEU A 93 1.48 -1.22 13.00
N ALA A 94 0.28 -0.66 13.02
CA ALA A 94 -0.73 -0.96 14.02
C ALA A 94 -1.30 -2.39 13.93
N THR A 95 -1.15 -3.08 12.80
CA THR A 95 -1.54 -4.49 12.64
C THR A 95 -0.71 -5.41 13.56
N GLY A 96 0.56 -5.08 13.82
CA GLY A 96 1.41 -5.82 14.74
C GLY A 96 1.12 -5.62 16.23
N VAL A 97 0.35 -4.59 16.61
CA VAL A 97 0.15 -4.19 18.01
C VAL A 97 -0.81 -5.12 18.75
N GLU A 98 -1.95 -5.45 18.15
CA GLU A 98 -3.04 -6.14 18.83
C GLU A 98 -3.56 -7.29 17.95
N ALA A 99 -3.81 -8.44 18.56
CA ALA A 99 -4.17 -9.68 17.85
C ALA A 99 -5.69 -9.93 17.79
N THR A 100 -6.52 -9.13 18.49
CA THR A 100 -7.97 -9.33 18.49
C THR A 100 -8.56 -9.23 17.08
N MET A 101 -9.53 -10.07 16.76
CA MET A 101 -10.17 -10.13 15.45
C MET A 101 -10.79 -8.79 15.06
N GLY A 102 -11.40 -8.07 16.03
CA GLY A 102 -11.97 -6.75 15.80
C GLY A 102 -10.93 -5.71 15.38
N TRP A 103 -9.78 -5.68 16.06
CA TRP A 103 -8.67 -4.81 15.73
C TRP A 103 -8.09 -5.12 14.35
N GLN A 104 -7.83 -6.38 14.09
CA GLN A 104 -7.30 -6.84 12.81
C GLN A 104 -8.25 -6.49 11.65
N THR A 105 -9.56 -6.72 11.82
CA THR A 105 -10.58 -6.34 10.83
C THR A 105 -10.56 -4.84 10.57
N PHE A 106 -10.54 -4.01 11.62
CA PHE A 106 -10.49 -2.56 11.47
C PHE A 106 -9.22 -2.09 10.73
N ARG A 107 -8.06 -2.64 11.08
CA ARG A 107 -6.79 -2.30 10.41
C ARG A 107 -6.78 -2.74 8.95
N ARG A 108 -7.33 -3.91 8.66
CA ARG A 108 -7.44 -4.39 7.28
C ARG A 108 -8.37 -3.52 6.43
N ILE A 109 -9.51 -3.09 6.97
CA ILE A 109 -10.40 -2.13 6.29
C ILE A 109 -9.67 -0.80 6.09
N ALA A 110 -9.05 -0.24 7.11
CA ALA A 110 -8.32 1.03 7.02
C ALA A 110 -7.19 0.98 5.98
N ALA A 111 -6.37 -0.07 6.01
CA ALA A 111 -5.32 -0.28 5.01
C ALA A 111 -5.88 -0.39 3.59
N GLY A 112 -7.06 -1.00 3.42
CA GLY A 112 -7.78 -1.05 2.14
C GLY A 112 -8.22 0.33 1.68
N VAL A 113 -8.93 1.08 2.52
CA VAL A 113 -9.45 2.43 2.20
C VAL A 113 -8.31 3.38 1.80
N PHE A 114 -7.32 3.51 2.66
CA PHE A 114 -6.23 4.45 2.45
C PHE A 114 -5.26 3.98 1.36
N GLY A 115 -5.07 2.66 1.22
CA GLY A 115 -4.30 2.07 0.14
C GLY A 115 -4.92 2.36 -1.23
N ALA A 116 -6.24 2.22 -1.38
CA ALA A 116 -6.95 2.57 -2.60
C ALA A 116 -6.84 4.06 -2.92
N MET A 117 -6.95 4.93 -1.90
CA MET A 117 -6.82 6.37 -2.06
C MET A 117 -5.45 6.76 -2.63
N SER A 118 -4.39 6.26 -2.04
CA SER A 118 -3.02 6.52 -2.52
C SER A 118 -2.78 5.89 -3.90
N PHE A 119 -3.17 4.64 -4.11
CA PHE A 119 -3.01 3.95 -5.38
C PHE A 119 -3.72 4.65 -6.55
N SER A 120 -4.98 5.06 -6.36
CA SER A 120 -5.77 5.74 -7.39
C SER A 120 -5.20 7.13 -7.71
N THR A 121 -4.76 7.86 -6.70
CA THR A 121 -4.18 9.20 -6.90
C THR A 121 -2.78 9.15 -7.50
N ALA A 122 -2.00 8.10 -7.22
CA ALA A 122 -0.70 7.88 -7.85
C ALA A 122 -0.82 7.82 -9.39
N SER A 123 -1.82 7.11 -9.92
CA SER A 123 -2.05 7.04 -11.36
C SER A 123 -2.39 8.40 -11.98
N VAL A 124 -3.23 9.19 -11.30
CA VAL A 124 -3.59 10.55 -11.76
C VAL A 124 -2.39 11.49 -11.75
N LEU A 125 -1.54 11.41 -10.73
CA LEU A 125 -0.30 12.20 -10.65
C LEU A 125 0.68 11.79 -11.74
N THR A 126 0.88 10.49 -11.94
CA THR A 126 1.79 9.96 -12.97
C THR A 126 1.39 10.37 -14.37
N ALA A 127 0.08 10.36 -14.69
CA ALA A 127 -0.42 10.80 -16.00
C ALA A 127 -0.14 12.27 -16.33
N ARG A 128 0.26 13.09 -15.35
CA ARG A 128 0.57 14.51 -15.50
C ARG A 128 2.07 14.82 -15.49
N LEU A 129 2.94 13.80 -15.37
CA LEU A 129 4.40 14.03 -15.25
C LEU A 129 5.04 14.48 -16.56
N PHE A 130 4.54 14.01 -17.71
CA PHE A 130 5.13 14.30 -19.03
C PHE A 130 4.05 14.88 -19.96
N PRO A 131 3.66 16.16 -19.77
CA PRO A 131 2.60 16.78 -20.57
C PRO A 131 3.01 16.85 -22.04
N GLY A 132 2.13 16.37 -22.92
CA GLY A 132 2.37 16.35 -24.38
C GLY A 132 3.19 15.14 -24.87
N ASP A 133 3.77 14.32 -24.00
CA ASP A 133 4.52 13.13 -24.41
C ASP A 133 3.79 11.84 -23.98
N ALA A 134 2.95 11.33 -24.89
CA ALA A 134 2.15 10.13 -24.63
C ALA A 134 3.01 8.88 -24.39
N LYS A 135 4.18 8.77 -25.05
CA LYS A 135 5.09 7.62 -24.90
C LYS A 135 5.73 7.60 -23.51
N ARG A 136 6.23 8.76 -23.04
CA ARG A 136 6.79 8.87 -21.68
C ARG A 136 5.73 8.67 -20.61
N ASN A 137 4.51 9.17 -20.79
CA ASN A 137 3.42 8.92 -19.87
C ASN A 137 3.04 7.43 -19.81
N ALA A 138 2.96 6.74 -20.94
CA ALA A 138 2.70 5.30 -20.97
C ALA A 138 3.81 4.50 -20.26
N LEU A 139 5.08 4.86 -20.49
CA LEU A 139 6.22 4.26 -19.80
C LEU A 139 6.17 4.52 -18.28
N ALA A 140 5.86 5.75 -17.87
CA ALA A 140 5.74 6.11 -16.47
C ALA A 140 4.64 5.30 -15.75
N ILE A 141 3.48 5.11 -16.39
CA ILE A 141 2.39 4.28 -15.85
C ILE A 141 2.81 2.81 -15.77
N ALA A 142 3.52 2.28 -16.77
CA ALA A 142 4.04 0.93 -16.76
C ALA A 142 5.06 0.72 -15.62
N ILE A 143 5.96 1.67 -15.39
CA ILE A 143 6.90 1.68 -14.27
C ILE A 143 6.14 1.73 -12.94
N LEU A 144 5.18 2.67 -12.79
CA LEU A 144 4.41 2.86 -11.57
C LEU A 144 3.79 1.54 -11.09
N PHE A 145 3.05 0.87 -11.95
CA PHE A 145 2.30 -0.33 -11.57
C PHE A 145 3.15 -1.61 -11.64
N GLY A 146 3.96 -1.76 -12.69
CA GLY A 146 4.79 -2.94 -12.87
C GLY A 146 5.90 -3.02 -11.84
N THR A 147 6.68 -1.93 -11.70
CA THR A 147 7.80 -1.90 -10.75
C THR A 147 7.30 -1.72 -9.30
N GLY A 148 6.36 -0.80 -9.05
CA GLY A 148 5.87 -0.54 -7.69
C GLY A 148 5.20 -1.78 -7.08
N GLY A 149 4.21 -2.35 -7.74
CA GLY A 149 3.56 -3.58 -7.28
C GLY A 149 4.54 -4.76 -7.20
N GLY A 150 5.33 -4.98 -8.25
CA GLY A 150 6.28 -6.09 -8.35
C GLY A 150 7.37 -6.05 -7.30
N LEU A 151 8.01 -4.89 -7.06
CA LEU A 151 9.03 -4.74 -6.02
C LEU A 151 8.48 -5.04 -4.62
N GLY A 152 7.28 -4.55 -4.30
CA GLY A 152 6.66 -4.81 -3.01
C GLY A 152 6.40 -6.30 -2.78
N ILE A 153 5.88 -6.99 -3.80
CA ILE A 153 5.66 -8.44 -3.75
C ILE A 153 6.97 -9.20 -3.61
N MET A 154 7.99 -8.83 -4.41
CA MET A 154 9.32 -9.45 -4.37
C MET A 154 9.97 -9.28 -2.99
N LEU A 155 10.00 -8.05 -2.47
CA LEU A 155 10.63 -7.78 -1.17
C LEU A 155 9.90 -8.51 -0.04
N ALA A 156 8.57 -8.47 -0.02
CA ALA A 156 7.79 -9.21 0.97
C ALA A 156 7.97 -10.73 0.82
N GLY A 157 7.94 -11.25 -0.42
CA GLY A 157 8.09 -12.67 -0.72
C GLY A 157 9.48 -13.23 -0.40
N ALA A 158 10.53 -12.41 -0.55
CA ALA A 158 11.88 -12.80 -0.18
C ALA A 158 12.15 -12.69 1.33
N SER A 159 11.64 -11.63 1.99
CA SER A 159 12.00 -11.34 3.38
C SER A 159 11.12 -12.06 4.41
N LEU A 160 9.80 -12.05 4.22
CA LEU A 160 8.87 -12.55 5.24
C LEU A 160 8.95 -14.06 5.48
N PRO A 161 8.96 -14.92 4.44
CA PRO A 161 9.11 -16.36 4.67
C PRO A 161 10.44 -16.73 5.32
N LEU A 162 11.53 -16.08 4.92
CA LEU A 162 12.85 -16.29 5.53
C LEU A 162 12.87 -15.88 7.01
N MET A 163 12.28 -14.73 7.32
CA MET A 163 12.14 -14.27 8.71
C MET A 163 11.30 -15.25 9.54
N LEU A 164 10.15 -15.67 9.03
CA LEU A 164 9.28 -16.63 9.75
C LEU A 164 9.93 -18.01 9.91
N ALA A 165 10.71 -18.45 8.93
CA ALA A 165 11.47 -19.71 9.04
C ALA A 165 12.59 -19.61 10.08
N ALA A 166 13.25 -18.46 10.19
CA ALA A 166 14.35 -18.25 11.15
C ALA A 166 13.87 -18.01 12.59
N TRP A 167 12.77 -17.28 12.77
CA TRP A 167 12.31 -16.80 14.09
C TRP A 167 11.01 -17.47 14.57
N GLY A 168 10.44 -18.34 13.76
CA GLY A 168 9.20 -19.05 14.07
C GLY A 168 7.91 -18.25 13.83
N PRO A 169 6.75 -18.92 13.88
CA PRO A 169 5.44 -18.30 13.58
C PRO A 169 5.08 -17.12 14.51
N SER A 170 5.50 -17.16 15.77
CA SER A 170 5.25 -16.08 16.75
C SER A 170 5.87 -14.74 16.37
N SER A 171 6.80 -14.74 15.41
CA SER A 171 7.44 -13.52 14.91
C SER A 171 6.61 -12.72 13.87
N TRP A 172 5.37 -13.14 13.54
CA TRP A 172 4.53 -12.47 12.56
C TRP A 172 4.34 -10.96 12.82
N ARG A 173 4.35 -10.55 14.09
CA ARG A 173 4.28 -9.13 14.48
C ARG A 173 5.46 -8.33 13.95
N PHE A 174 6.66 -8.90 14.02
CA PHE A 174 7.86 -8.27 13.46
C PHE A 174 7.77 -8.14 11.94
N GLY A 175 7.12 -9.07 11.26
CA GLY A 175 6.82 -8.94 9.83
C GLY A 175 6.07 -7.66 9.51
N TRP A 176 5.04 -7.31 10.29
CA TRP A 176 4.31 -6.05 10.13
C TRP A 176 5.14 -4.83 10.47
N TYR A 177 5.99 -4.90 11.49
CA TYR A 177 6.89 -3.79 11.85
C TYR A 177 7.98 -3.57 10.80
N ILE A 178 8.54 -4.62 10.22
CA ILE A 178 9.52 -4.53 9.13
C ILE A 178 8.88 -3.86 7.90
N ILE A 179 7.71 -4.34 7.46
CA ILE A 179 7.01 -3.79 6.30
C ILE A 179 6.59 -2.34 6.58
N GLY A 180 6.05 -2.06 7.74
CA GLY A 180 5.67 -0.72 8.15
C GLY A 180 6.87 0.22 8.24
N GLY A 181 7.99 -0.24 8.77
CA GLY A 181 9.25 0.51 8.83
C GLY A 181 9.82 0.83 7.43
N LEU A 182 9.84 -0.15 6.53
CA LEU A 182 10.21 0.07 5.12
C LEU A 182 9.27 1.07 4.44
N SER A 183 7.98 1.05 4.81
CA SER A 183 7.00 2.02 4.29
C SER A 183 7.29 3.44 4.77
N VAL A 184 7.74 3.63 6.02
CA VAL A 184 8.17 4.94 6.54
C VAL A 184 9.36 5.48 5.75
N VAL A 185 10.34 4.63 5.44
CA VAL A 185 11.53 5.04 4.65
C VAL A 185 11.15 5.45 3.22
N ALA A 186 10.10 4.87 2.66
CA ALA A 186 9.61 5.21 1.33
C ALA A 186 8.85 6.54 1.25
N MET A 187 8.36 7.09 2.37
CA MET A 187 7.55 8.32 2.40
C MET A 187 8.24 9.60 1.93
N PRO A 188 9.51 9.91 2.31
CA PRO A 188 10.15 11.18 1.95
C PRO A 188 10.36 11.38 0.45
N LEU A 189 10.24 10.31 -0.33
CA LEU A 189 10.46 10.32 -1.77
C LEU A 189 9.14 10.43 -2.57
N GLY A 190 7.98 10.37 -1.91
CA GLY A 190 6.61 10.41 -2.48
C GLY A 190 5.89 11.77 -2.25
#